data_9d61e733382aa3a49d60b364e7e19dbb
#
_entry.id   9d61e733382aa3a49d60b364e7e19dbb
#
_cell.length_a   1.000
_cell.length_b   1.000
_cell.length_c   1.000
_cell.angle_alpha   90.00
_cell.angle_beta   90.00
_cell.angle_gamma   90.00
#
_symmetry.space_group_name_H-M   'P 1'
#
loop_
_entity.id
_entity.type
_entity.pdbx_description
1 polymer ?
#
loop_
_entity_poly.entity_id
_entity_poly.type
_entity_poly.pdbx_seq_one_letter_code
_entity_poly.pdbx_strand_id
1 'polypeptide(L)'
;MKYKNIFLTGSTGILGKPLLKKLVNEGHSVFALSRNKLNNDFLISNNAKIISGDLFNDDIYEQLKEKSIEAIFHVAGENKKCQKDPSGMFKTNIEGTKQMLELGNKLNIEKFIYTSSAATLGEKKGSIGDEDSTHRGTFLSDYEESKYLAEEVAFAFKKEFEFVSINPSSVQGPGRMSGTAKLMISTLNKKFPPLIKSSVSVVDIDDCTEGHYL
;
A
#
# COMPACT_ATOMS: atom_id res chain seq x y z
N MET A 1 -16.16 7.31 -7.57
CA MET A 1 -15.75 6.01 -8.20
C MET A 1 -16.98 5.17 -8.55
N LYS A 2 -16.98 4.43 -9.69
CA LYS A 2 -18.18 3.70 -10.22
C LYS A 2 -18.28 2.22 -9.79
N TYR A 3 -17.21 1.63 -9.23
CA TYR A 3 -17.10 0.19 -8.98
C TYR A 3 -17.93 -0.25 -7.78
N LYS A 4 -18.69 -1.36 -7.92
CA LYS A 4 -19.54 -1.90 -6.86
C LYS A 4 -18.79 -2.87 -5.94
N ASN A 5 -18.02 -3.79 -6.52
CA ASN A 5 -17.31 -4.83 -5.79
C ASN A 5 -15.79 -4.62 -5.88
N ILE A 6 -15.15 -4.42 -4.74
CA ILE A 6 -13.74 -4.07 -4.64
C ILE A 6 -13.00 -5.12 -3.80
N PHE A 7 -11.86 -5.61 -4.29
CA PHE A 7 -10.95 -6.40 -3.49
C PHE A 7 -9.85 -5.53 -2.91
N LEU A 8 -9.67 -5.59 -1.59
CA LEU A 8 -8.71 -4.77 -0.85
C LEU A 8 -7.70 -5.65 -0.11
N THR A 9 -6.42 -5.50 -0.44
CA THR A 9 -5.32 -6.07 0.34
C THR A 9 -4.75 -5.05 1.31
N GLY A 10 -4.16 -5.50 2.42
CA GLY A 10 -3.60 -4.58 3.42
C GLY A 10 -4.62 -3.80 4.24
N SER A 11 -5.89 -4.20 4.23
CA SER A 11 -7.05 -3.57 4.89
C SER A 11 -6.89 -3.30 6.38
N THR A 12 -5.98 -3.96 7.06
CA THR A 12 -5.71 -3.81 8.50
C THR A 12 -4.49 -2.94 8.81
N GLY A 13 -3.80 -2.47 7.78
CA GLY A 13 -2.66 -1.54 7.88
C GLY A 13 -3.08 -0.10 8.22
N ILE A 14 -2.09 0.77 8.40
CA ILE A 14 -2.30 2.19 8.74
C ILE A 14 -3.17 2.88 7.69
N LEU A 15 -2.85 2.76 6.42
CA LEU A 15 -3.62 3.33 5.32
C LEU A 15 -4.85 2.46 4.99
N GLY A 16 -4.72 1.13 5.07
CA GLY A 16 -5.81 0.22 4.70
C GLY A 16 -7.07 0.35 5.56
N LYS A 17 -6.92 0.67 6.85
CA LYS A 17 -8.07 0.87 7.76
C LYS A 17 -8.94 2.07 7.36
N PRO A 18 -8.42 3.30 7.19
CA PRO A 18 -9.23 4.42 6.74
C PRO A 18 -9.75 4.21 5.31
N LEU A 19 -8.97 3.63 4.41
CA LEU A 19 -9.41 3.33 3.05
C LEU A 19 -10.58 2.33 3.03
N LEU A 20 -10.53 1.27 3.83
CA LEU A 20 -11.66 0.35 3.99
C LEU A 20 -12.92 1.10 4.41
N LYS A 21 -12.84 1.94 5.45
CA LYS A 21 -13.97 2.74 5.94
C LYS A 21 -14.51 3.68 4.85
N LYS A 22 -13.62 4.37 4.15
CA LYS A 22 -13.98 5.25 3.04
C LYS A 22 -14.76 4.48 1.97
N LEU A 23 -14.21 3.37 1.46
CA LEU A 23 -14.85 2.55 0.44
C LEU A 23 -16.24 2.06 0.86
N VAL A 24 -16.39 1.56 2.09
CA VAL A 24 -17.68 1.08 2.59
C VAL A 24 -18.68 2.22 2.76
N ASN A 25 -18.26 3.38 3.29
CA ASN A 25 -19.11 4.54 3.46
C ASN A 25 -19.60 5.13 2.13
N GLU A 26 -18.80 4.99 1.07
CA GLU A 26 -19.20 5.39 -0.30
C GLU A 26 -20.08 4.32 -1.00
N GLY A 27 -20.45 3.27 -0.28
CA GLY A 27 -21.43 2.26 -0.75
C GLY A 27 -20.82 1.10 -1.52
N HIS A 28 -19.48 0.94 -1.52
CA HIS A 28 -18.84 -0.20 -2.17
C HIS A 28 -18.93 -1.47 -1.32
N SER A 29 -19.05 -2.61 -1.97
CA SER A 29 -18.93 -3.94 -1.35
C SER A 29 -17.46 -4.34 -1.32
N VAL A 30 -16.83 -4.26 -0.15
CA VAL A 30 -15.40 -4.49 0.00
C VAL A 30 -15.10 -5.92 0.45
N PHE A 31 -14.32 -6.64 -0.36
CA PHE A 31 -13.74 -7.95 -0.05
C PHE A 31 -12.33 -7.74 0.46
N ALA A 32 -12.08 -8.01 1.74
CA ALA A 32 -10.82 -7.68 2.40
C ALA A 32 -9.98 -8.94 2.65
N LEU A 33 -8.75 -8.96 2.11
CA LEU A 33 -7.80 -10.04 2.38
C LEU A 33 -7.36 -10.01 3.84
N SER A 34 -7.50 -11.13 4.55
CA SER A 34 -7.13 -11.30 5.95
C SER A 34 -6.30 -12.56 6.17
N ARG A 35 -5.06 -12.37 6.65
CA ARG A 35 -4.14 -13.45 7.03
C ARG A 35 -4.39 -13.98 8.43
N ASN A 36 -4.98 -13.15 9.29
CA ASN A 36 -5.08 -13.43 10.72
C ASN A 36 -6.50 -13.19 11.24
N LYS A 37 -7.09 -14.22 11.81
CA LYS A 37 -8.44 -14.17 12.41
C LYS A 37 -8.59 -13.07 13.48
N LEU A 38 -7.51 -12.67 14.17
CA LEU A 38 -7.53 -11.60 15.15
C LEU A 38 -7.96 -10.22 14.60
N ASN A 39 -7.83 -10.03 13.30
CA ASN A 39 -8.23 -8.80 12.62
C ASN A 39 -9.67 -8.86 12.08
N ASN A 40 -10.32 -10.02 12.14
CA ASN A 40 -11.62 -10.22 11.50
C ASN A 40 -12.72 -9.38 12.17
N ASP A 41 -12.68 -9.20 13.48
CA ASP A 41 -13.67 -8.38 14.22
C ASP A 41 -13.68 -6.93 13.70
N PHE A 42 -12.49 -6.36 13.43
CA PHE A 42 -12.39 -5.04 12.82
C PHE A 42 -12.99 -5.02 11.41
N LEU A 43 -12.71 -6.02 10.59
CA LEU A 43 -13.22 -6.10 9.22
C LEU A 43 -14.75 -6.26 9.21
N ILE A 44 -15.28 -7.16 10.02
CA ILE A 44 -16.72 -7.42 10.15
C ILE A 44 -17.46 -6.18 10.67
N SER A 45 -16.94 -5.54 11.72
CA SER A 45 -17.56 -4.33 12.31
C SER A 45 -17.57 -3.13 11.34
N ASN A 46 -16.74 -3.18 10.29
CA ASN A 46 -16.73 -2.19 9.20
C ASN A 46 -17.36 -2.75 7.90
N ASN A 47 -18.24 -3.74 7.99
CA ASN A 47 -19.00 -4.32 6.87
C ASN A 47 -18.16 -4.88 5.72
N ALA A 48 -16.90 -5.26 5.97
CA ALA A 48 -16.08 -5.93 4.97
C ALA A 48 -16.39 -7.41 4.90
N LYS A 49 -16.35 -7.97 3.70
CA LYS A 49 -16.42 -9.41 3.43
C LYS A 49 -15.01 -9.99 3.48
N ILE A 50 -14.78 -11.00 4.30
CA ILE A 50 -13.46 -11.55 4.53
C ILE A 50 -13.09 -12.54 3.43
N ILE A 51 -11.93 -12.34 2.83
CA ILE A 51 -11.20 -13.33 2.02
C ILE A 51 -10.05 -13.84 2.87
N SER A 52 -10.07 -15.15 3.16
CA SER A 52 -9.06 -15.76 4.03
C SER A 52 -7.82 -16.16 3.25
N GLY A 53 -6.64 -15.78 3.73
CA GLY A 53 -5.36 -16.12 3.11
C GLY A 53 -4.36 -14.98 3.14
N ASP A 54 -3.25 -15.17 2.45
CA ASP A 54 -2.23 -14.14 2.21
C ASP A 54 -2.02 -13.94 0.69
N LEU A 55 -1.09 -13.06 0.32
CA LEU A 55 -0.85 -12.71 -1.10
C LEU A 55 -0.41 -13.90 -1.97
N PHE A 56 0.03 -15.01 -1.37
CA PHE A 56 0.59 -16.18 -2.03
C PHE A 56 -0.33 -17.40 -1.96
N ASN A 57 -1.58 -17.19 -1.48
CA ASN A 57 -2.53 -18.30 -1.37
C ASN A 57 -3.29 -18.47 -2.68
N ASP A 58 -3.16 -19.64 -3.30
CA ASP A 58 -3.83 -19.99 -4.56
C ASP A 58 -5.36 -20.00 -4.46
N ASP A 59 -5.91 -20.17 -3.24
CA ASP A 59 -7.36 -20.19 -3.01
C ASP A 59 -8.04 -18.82 -3.14
N ILE A 60 -7.30 -17.72 -3.22
CA ILE A 60 -7.88 -16.37 -3.33
C ILE A 60 -8.75 -16.25 -4.58
N TYR A 61 -8.28 -16.77 -5.71
CA TYR A 61 -9.06 -16.77 -6.94
C TYR A 61 -10.38 -17.51 -6.76
N GLU A 62 -10.36 -18.70 -6.19
CA GLU A 62 -11.56 -19.52 -5.96
C GLU A 62 -12.58 -18.80 -5.04
N GLN A 63 -12.10 -18.06 -4.05
CA GLN A 63 -12.96 -17.26 -3.15
C GLN A 63 -13.57 -16.04 -3.87
N LEU A 64 -12.94 -15.50 -4.91
CA LEU A 64 -13.32 -14.24 -5.58
C LEU A 64 -14.02 -14.44 -6.94
N LYS A 65 -13.81 -15.54 -7.66
CA LYS A 65 -14.28 -15.74 -9.05
C LYS A 65 -15.78 -15.51 -9.28
N GLU A 66 -16.61 -15.78 -8.26
CA GLU A 66 -18.07 -15.59 -8.31
C GLU A 66 -18.54 -14.25 -7.71
N LYS A 67 -17.60 -13.35 -7.36
CA LYS A 67 -17.91 -12.08 -6.67
C LYS A 67 -17.97 -10.89 -7.60
N SER A 68 -17.74 -11.07 -8.89
CA SER A 68 -17.72 -10.00 -9.89
C SER A 68 -16.88 -8.80 -9.41
N ILE A 69 -15.61 -9.06 -9.05
CA ILE A 69 -14.69 -8.01 -8.62
C ILE A 69 -14.37 -7.09 -9.80
N GLU A 70 -14.57 -5.80 -9.62
CA GLU A 70 -14.37 -4.77 -10.66
C GLU A 70 -13.06 -4.01 -10.47
N ALA A 71 -12.61 -3.85 -9.21
CA ALA A 71 -11.36 -3.17 -8.91
C ALA A 71 -10.57 -3.87 -7.80
N ILE A 72 -9.24 -3.79 -7.88
CA ILE A 72 -8.32 -4.22 -6.83
C ILE A 72 -7.59 -3.00 -6.28
N PHE A 73 -7.63 -2.83 -4.95
CA PHE A 73 -6.78 -1.91 -4.20
C PHE A 73 -5.67 -2.71 -3.53
N HIS A 74 -4.47 -2.64 -4.07
CA HIS A 74 -3.32 -3.33 -3.52
C HIS A 74 -2.52 -2.42 -2.60
N VAL A 75 -2.90 -2.41 -1.31
CA VAL A 75 -2.28 -1.62 -0.25
C VAL A 75 -1.30 -2.44 0.60
N ALA A 76 -1.37 -3.77 0.47
CA ALA A 76 -0.47 -4.65 1.20
C ALA A 76 0.97 -4.43 0.77
N GLY A 77 1.85 -4.29 1.76
CA GLY A 77 3.28 -4.17 1.58
C GLY A 77 3.99 -4.23 2.93
N GLU A 78 5.27 -4.56 2.92
CA GLU A 78 6.10 -4.57 4.11
C GLU A 78 7.07 -3.39 4.09
N ASN A 79 7.17 -2.67 5.23
CA ASN A 79 8.04 -1.51 5.39
C ASN A 79 8.93 -1.58 6.65
N LYS A 80 9.23 -2.76 7.11
CA LYS A 80 10.13 -2.94 8.25
C LYS A 80 11.53 -2.48 7.89
N LYS A 81 12.02 -1.48 8.61
CA LYS A 81 13.36 -0.92 8.42
C LYS A 81 14.40 -1.69 9.23
N CYS A 82 15.64 -1.70 8.74
CA CYS A 82 16.81 -2.27 9.43
C CYS A 82 16.64 -3.74 9.84
N GLN A 83 16.06 -4.56 8.99
CA GLN A 83 16.01 -6.01 9.18
C GLN A 83 17.39 -6.61 8.89
N LYS A 84 17.75 -7.69 9.62
CA LYS A 84 18.96 -8.47 9.32
C LYS A 84 18.83 -9.24 8.00
N ASP A 85 17.62 -9.68 7.71
CA ASP A 85 17.25 -10.35 6.46
C ASP A 85 16.02 -9.66 5.85
N PRO A 86 16.19 -8.88 4.77
CA PRO A 86 15.11 -8.20 4.10
C PRO A 86 14.36 -9.07 3.08
N SER A 87 14.73 -10.32 2.87
CA SER A 87 14.17 -11.20 1.82
C SER A 87 12.64 -11.30 1.87
N GLY A 88 12.07 -11.39 3.07
CA GLY A 88 10.62 -11.41 3.27
C GLY A 88 9.92 -10.13 2.76
N MET A 89 10.57 -8.97 2.92
CA MET A 89 10.06 -7.70 2.42
C MET A 89 10.12 -7.64 0.88
N PHE A 90 11.24 -8.05 0.28
CA PHE A 90 11.36 -8.15 -1.18
C PHE A 90 10.31 -9.10 -1.75
N LYS A 91 10.15 -10.29 -1.17
CA LYS A 91 9.12 -11.24 -1.57
C LYS A 91 7.72 -10.62 -1.49
N THR A 92 7.37 -10.03 -0.34
CA THR A 92 6.05 -9.44 -0.14
C THR A 92 5.78 -8.29 -1.12
N ASN A 93 6.74 -7.38 -1.30
CA ASN A 93 6.54 -6.20 -2.11
C ASN A 93 6.59 -6.51 -3.62
N ILE A 94 7.51 -7.36 -4.08
CA ILE A 94 7.69 -7.66 -5.51
C ILE A 94 6.77 -8.81 -5.94
N GLU A 95 6.98 -10.01 -5.38
CA GLU A 95 6.23 -11.19 -5.79
C GLU A 95 4.74 -11.06 -5.41
N GLY A 96 4.44 -10.50 -4.23
CA GLY A 96 3.07 -10.22 -3.80
C GLY A 96 2.33 -9.28 -4.76
N THR A 97 3.00 -8.22 -5.23
CA THR A 97 2.42 -7.31 -6.24
C THR A 97 2.17 -8.05 -7.56
N LYS A 98 3.14 -8.84 -8.04
CA LYS A 98 2.98 -9.64 -9.25
C LYS A 98 1.79 -10.61 -9.15
N GLN A 99 1.66 -11.35 -8.04
CA GLN A 99 0.52 -12.25 -7.79
C GLN A 99 -0.82 -11.52 -7.87
N MET A 100 -0.91 -10.30 -7.31
CA MET A 100 -2.15 -9.52 -7.34
C MET A 100 -2.47 -8.98 -8.75
N LEU A 101 -1.46 -8.64 -9.56
CA LEU A 101 -1.65 -8.27 -10.97
C LEU A 101 -2.14 -9.47 -11.80
N GLU A 102 -1.55 -10.66 -11.59
CA GLU A 102 -2.02 -11.91 -12.22
C GLU A 102 -3.45 -12.25 -11.81
N LEU A 103 -3.79 -12.07 -10.53
CA LEU A 103 -5.15 -12.22 -10.03
C LEU A 103 -6.11 -11.25 -10.73
N GLY A 104 -5.69 -10.00 -10.93
CA GLY A 104 -6.48 -9.00 -11.65
C GLY A 104 -6.84 -9.44 -13.07
N ASN A 105 -5.86 -9.95 -13.83
CA ASN A 105 -6.13 -10.50 -15.17
C ASN A 105 -7.08 -11.72 -15.11
N LYS A 106 -6.86 -12.66 -14.18
CA LYS A 106 -7.72 -13.85 -14.01
C LYS A 106 -9.17 -13.50 -13.65
N LEU A 107 -9.38 -12.43 -12.89
CA LEU A 107 -10.71 -11.95 -12.49
C LEU A 107 -11.36 -11.01 -13.52
N ASN A 108 -10.63 -10.62 -14.58
CA ASN A 108 -11.06 -9.65 -15.60
C ASN A 108 -11.55 -8.33 -14.96
N ILE A 109 -10.75 -7.78 -14.02
CA ILE A 109 -11.08 -6.51 -13.38
C ILE A 109 -10.99 -5.34 -14.35
N GLU A 110 -11.62 -4.20 -14.01
CA GLU A 110 -11.54 -2.97 -14.80
C GLU A 110 -10.36 -2.09 -14.36
N LYS A 111 -10.03 -2.07 -13.06
CA LYS A 111 -9.01 -1.15 -12.51
C LYS A 111 -8.17 -1.79 -11.39
N PHE A 112 -6.89 -1.49 -11.40
CA PHE A 112 -5.95 -1.87 -10.35
C PHE A 112 -5.28 -0.61 -9.78
N ILE A 113 -5.49 -0.36 -8.50
CA ILE A 113 -4.89 0.74 -7.75
C ILE A 113 -3.77 0.18 -6.88
N TYR A 114 -2.53 0.52 -7.22
CA TYR A 114 -1.34 0.09 -6.51
C TYR A 114 -0.83 1.17 -5.56
N THR A 115 -0.66 0.84 -4.30
CA THR A 115 0.02 1.72 -3.35
C THR A 115 1.53 1.50 -3.42
N SER A 116 2.21 2.35 -4.14
CA SER A 116 3.66 2.41 -4.19
C SER A 116 4.22 3.31 -3.05
N SER A 117 5.18 4.12 -3.31
CA SER A 117 5.80 5.03 -2.33
C SER A 117 6.55 6.16 -3.06
N ALA A 118 6.53 7.37 -2.55
CA ALA A 118 7.42 8.44 -3.03
C ALA A 118 8.92 8.08 -2.92
N ALA A 119 9.26 7.04 -2.14
CA ALA A 119 10.63 6.54 -2.08
C ALA A 119 11.12 5.98 -3.44
N THR A 120 10.21 5.55 -4.34
CA THR A 120 10.56 5.05 -5.68
C THR A 120 11.02 6.13 -6.64
N LEU A 121 10.74 7.41 -6.36
CA LEU A 121 11.16 8.52 -7.20
C LEU A 121 12.68 8.69 -7.22
N GLY A 122 13.34 8.36 -6.10
CA GLY A 122 14.80 8.36 -6.00
C GLY A 122 15.43 9.69 -6.40
N GLU A 123 14.92 10.80 -5.89
CA GLU A 123 15.38 12.15 -6.20
C GLU A 123 16.86 12.36 -5.94
N LYS A 124 17.52 13.20 -6.74
CA LYS A 124 18.92 13.59 -6.54
C LYS A 124 19.04 14.48 -5.30
N LYS A 125 20.19 14.41 -4.63
CA LYS A 125 20.46 15.21 -3.43
C LYS A 125 20.23 16.70 -3.69
N GLY A 126 19.33 17.30 -2.91
CA GLY A 126 19.02 18.72 -2.98
C GLY A 126 17.98 19.10 -4.04
N SER A 127 17.36 18.12 -4.71
CA SER A 127 16.24 18.34 -5.62
C SER A 127 14.91 17.92 -4.98
N ILE A 128 13.83 18.33 -5.62
CA ILE A 128 12.48 17.80 -5.36
C ILE A 128 12.21 16.80 -6.47
N GLY A 129 11.79 15.57 -6.10
CA GLY A 129 11.39 14.54 -7.05
C GLY A 129 9.90 14.64 -7.37
N ASP A 130 9.56 14.30 -8.59
CA ASP A 130 8.23 14.12 -9.13
C ASP A 130 8.18 12.83 -9.97
N GLU A 131 7.04 12.52 -10.56
CA GLU A 131 6.81 11.29 -11.32
C GLU A 131 7.65 11.21 -12.61
N ASP A 132 8.10 12.35 -13.13
CA ASP A 132 8.96 12.44 -14.32
C ASP A 132 10.47 12.45 -13.98
N SER A 133 10.81 12.40 -12.69
CA SER A 133 12.20 12.47 -12.24
C SER A 133 12.97 11.21 -12.57
N THR A 134 14.19 11.38 -13.08
CA THR A 134 15.11 10.26 -13.27
C THR A 134 15.64 9.79 -11.92
N HIS A 135 15.42 8.52 -11.61
CA HIS A 135 15.96 7.90 -10.39
C HIS A 135 17.48 8.05 -10.29
N ARG A 136 18.01 8.36 -9.10
CA ARG A 136 19.45 8.62 -8.87
C ARG A 136 20.37 7.41 -9.08
N GLY A 137 19.81 6.19 -9.28
CA GLY A 137 20.57 4.96 -9.58
C GLY A 137 21.11 4.24 -8.34
N THR A 138 20.84 4.73 -7.13
CA THR A 138 21.25 4.08 -5.87
C THR A 138 20.10 4.14 -4.85
N PHE A 139 20.00 3.11 -4.00
CA PHE A 139 18.97 3.01 -2.98
C PHE A 139 19.51 3.36 -1.60
N LEU A 140 18.73 4.07 -0.79
CA LEU A 140 19.08 4.45 0.57
C LEU A 140 18.62 3.42 1.61
N SER A 141 17.78 2.47 1.21
CA SER A 141 17.27 1.39 2.07
C SER A 141 16.72 0.24 1.25
N ASP A 142 16.71 -0.96 1.83
CA ASP A 142 16.06 -2.14 1.24
C ASP A 142 14.56 -1.90 0.95
N TYR A 143 13.89 -1.07 1.77
CA TYR A 143 12.49 -0.70 1.53
C TYR A 143 12.34 0.08 0.23
N GLU A 144 13.17 1.11 0.02
CA GLU A 144 13.15 1.89 -1.22
C GLU A 144 13.40 1.00 -2.42
N GLU A 145 14.43 0.15 -2.37
CA GLU A 145 14.76 -0.79 -3.45
C GLU A 145 13.61 -1.76 -3.72
N SER A 146 13.04 -2.36 -2.66
CA SER A 146 11.92 -3.30 -2.81
C SER A 146 10.67 -2.68 -3.43
N LYS A 147 10.38 -1.41 -3.11
CA LYS A 147 9.23 -0.67 -3.69
C LYS A 147 9.52 -0.25 -5.13
N TYR A 148 10.73 0.19 -5.42
CA TYR A 148 11.14 0.52 -6.77
C TYR A 148 11.04 -0.69 -7.71
N LEU A 149 11.63 -1.82 -7.33
CA LEU A 149 11.57 -3.06 -8.12
C LEU A 149 10.13 -3.58 -8.27
N ALA A 150 9.30 -3.45 -7.24
CA ALA A 150 7.89 -3.82 -7.32
C ALA A 150 7.12 -2.93 -8.30
N GLU A 151 7.42 -1.64 -8.34
CA GLU A 151 6.80 -0.69 -9.27
C GLU A 151 7.26 -0.95 -10.71
N GLU A 152 8.55 -1.22 -10.95
CA GLU A 152 9.09 -1.65 -12.24
C GLU A 152 8.38 -2.92 -12.76
N VAL A 153 8.22 -3.94 -11.90
CA VAL A 153 7.46 -5.15 -12.24
C VAL A 153 6.01 -4.81 -12.58
N ALA A 154 5.38 -3.92 -11.81
CA ALA A 154 4.00 -3.54 -12.04
C ALA A 154 3.82 -2.77 -13.36
N PHE A 155 4.73 -1.88 -13.73
CA PHE A 155 4.67 -1.17 -15.01
C PHE A 155 4.98 -2.09 -16.21
N ALA A 156 5.93 -2.99 -16.08
CA ALA A 156 6.29 -3.95 -17.13
C ALA A 156 5.25 -5.07 -17.32
N PHE A 157 4.39 -5.32 -16.35
CA PHE A 157 3.40 -6.40 -16.41
C PHE A 157 2.37 -6.16 -17.51
N LYS A 158 2.06 -7.19 -18.32
CA LYS A 158 1.01 -7.11 -19.34
C LYS A 158 -0.37 -7.14 -18.65
N LYS A 159 -1.00 -5.98 -18.60
CA LYS A 159 -2.29 -5.73 -17.95
C LYS A 159 -3.42 -5.70 -18.97
N GLU A 160 -4.57 -6.24 -18.60
CA GLU A 160 -5.83 -6.17 -19.35
C GLU A 160 -6.83 -5.21 -18.69
N PHE A 161 -6.35 -4.39 -17.73
CA PHE A 161 -7.10 -3.44 -16.92
C PHE A 161 -6.37 -2.09 -16.82
N GLU A 162 -7.10 -1.05 -16.43
CA GLU A 162 -6.50 0.24 -16.09
C GLU A 162 -5.63 0.11 -14.83
N PHE A 163 -4.41 0.62 -14.88
CA PHE A 163 -3.45 0.57 -13.76
C PHE A 163 -3.08 1.98 -13.30
N VAL A 164 -3.16 2.21 -12.00
CA VAL A 164 -2.73 3.44 -11.35
C VAL A 164 -1.76 3.11 -10.23
N SER A 165 -0.57 3.71 -10.25
CA SER A 165 0.37 3.71 -9.12
C SER A 165 0.20 5.00 -8.33
N ILE A 166 0.04 4.87 -7.02
CA ILE A 166 -0.01 6.01 -6.10
C ILE A 166 1.24 5.96 -5.24
N ASN A 167 2.00 7.06 -5.20
CA ASN A 167 3.30 7.16 -4.55
C ASN A 167 3.23 8.09 -3.31
N PRO A 168 2.61 7.67 -2.19
CA PRO A 168 2.51 8.50 -1.01
C PRO A 168 3.87 8.85 -0.44
N SER A 169 4.02 10.08 0.03
CA SER A 169 5.12 10.50 0.90
C SER A 169 4.95 9.91 2.30
N SER A 170 5.59 10.44 3.32
CA SER A 170 5.46 9.92 4.69
C SER A 170 4.06 10.16 5.24
N VAL A 171 3.17 9.16 5.11
CA VAL A 171 1.78 9.23 5.61
C VAL A 171 1.78 9.41 7.12
N GLN A 172 1.12 10.45 7.62
CA GLN A 172 0.97 10.73 9.05
C GLN A 172 -0.52 10.88 9.40
N GLY A 173 -0.89 10.54 10.63
CA GLY A 173 -2.26 10.65 11.10
C GLY A 173 -2.50 9.88 12.40
N PRO A 174 -3.74 9.90 12.91
CA PRO A 174 -4.11 9.22 14.14
C PRO A 174 -3.74 7.73 14.14
N GLY A 175 -3.21 7.25 15.26
CA GLY A 175 -2.81 5.85 15.45
C GLY A 175 -1.41 5.49 14.93
N ARG A 176 -0.70 6.39 14.26
CA ARG A 176 0.68 6.16 13.84
C ARG A 176 1.66 6.51 14.96
N MET A 177 2.33 5.51 15.52
CA MET A 177 3.27 5.64 16.64
C MET A 177 4.70 5.19 16.29
N SER A 178 5.02 5.04 15.00
CA SER A 178 6.32 4.53 14.53
C SER A 178 6.95 5.44 13.48
N GLY A 179 8.23 5.23 13.18
CA GLY A 179 8.97 5.98 12.16
C GLY A 179 8.98 7.49 12.44
N THR A 180 8.65 8.30 11.45
CA THR A 180 8.64 9.77 11.54
C THR A 180 7.71 10.28 12.65
N ALA A 181 6.54 9.66 12.84
CA ALA A 181 5.63 10.04 13.93
C ALA A 181 6.29 9.89 15.32
N LYS A 182 7.00 8.79 15.56
CA LYS A 182 7.73 8.58 16.82
C LYS A 182 8.81 9.66 17.03
N LEU A 183 9.51 10.03 15.96
CA LEU A 183 10.51 11.09 15.98
C LEU A 183 9.87 12.44 16.36
N MET A 184 8.78 12.82 15.69
CA MET A 184 8.03 14.05 15.97
C MET A 184 7.54 14.11 17.42
N ILE A 185 6.89 13.03 17.90
CA ILE A 185 6.39 12.93 19.28
C ILE A 185 7.54 13.02 20.29
N SER A 186 8.68 12.36 20.02
CA SER A 186 9.85 12.42 20.90
C SER A 186 10.46 13.81 20.97
N THR A 187 10.49 14.53 19.84
CA THR A 187 10.96 15.92 19.77
C THR A 187 10.04 16.86 20.57
N LEU A 188 8.72 16.75 20.39
CA LEU A 188 7.73 17.54 21.12
C LEU A 188 7.82 17.30 22.63
N ASN A 189 8.09 16.07 23.04
CA ASN A 189 8.27 15.70 24.45
C ASN A 189 9.69 16.00 24.98
N LYS A 190 10.55 16.69 24.22
CA LYS A 190 11.95 17.03 24.59
C LYS A 190 12.81 15.78 24.94
N LYS A 191 12.48 14.64 24.36
CA LYS A 191 13.16 13.34 24.61
C LYS A 191 14.14 12.96 23.49
N PHE A 192 14.37 13.83 22.52
CA PHE A 192 15.23 13.55 21.38
C PHE A 192 16.53 14.36 21.45
N PRO A 193 17.69 13.75 21.11
CA PRO A 193 18.97 14.45 20.99
C PRO A 193 18.95 15.44 19.80
N PRO A 194 20.03 16.20 19.57
CA PRO A 194 20.06 17.27 18.58
C PRO A 194 19.49 16.87 17.22
N LEU A 195 18.64 17.71 16.67
CA LEU A 195 17.97 17.49 15.39
C LEU A 195 18.98 17.54 14.23
N ILE A 196 18.87 16.56 13.34
CA ILE A 196 19.60 16.58 12.07
C ILE A 196 18.83 17.50 11.12
N LYS A 197 19.53 18.42 10.44
CA LYS A 197 18.93 19.24 9.39
C LYS A 197 18.53 18.34 8.22
N SER A 198 17.24 18.09 8.06
CA SER A 198 16.68 17.29 6.97
C SER A 198 15.30 17.83 6.58
N SER A 199 14.90 17.55 5.35
CA SER A 199 13.55 17.81 4.87
C SER A 199 12.84 16.48 4.66
N VAL A 200 11.58 16.38 5.08
CA VAL A 200 10.75 15.19 4.91
C VAL A 200 9.41 15.64 4.34
N SER A 201 9.04 15.09 3.21
CA SER A 201 7.69 15.27 2.67
C SER A 201 6.72 14.41 3.48
N VAL A 202 5.59 14.99 3.87
CA VAL A 202 4.53 14.32 4.62
C VAL A 202 3.18 14.54 3.93
N VAL A 203 2.29 13.55 4.07
CA VAL A 203 0.90 13.64 3.64
C VAL A 203 0.01 13.22 4.81
N ASP A 204 -1.12 13.91 4.99
CA ASP A 204 -2.12 13.50 5.96
C ASP A 204 -2.78 12.17 5.52
N ILE A 205 -3.16 11.35 6.49
CA ILE A 205 -3.74 10.03 6.21
C ILE A 205 -5.11 10.13 5.53
N ASP A 206 -5.88 11.16 5.84
CA ASP A 206 -7.20 11.37 5.24
C ASP A 206 -7.04 11.85 3.79
N ASP A 207 -6.10 12.78 3.51
CA ASP A 207 -5.75 13.22 2.15
C ASP A 207 -5.18 12.05 1.33
N CYS A 208 -4.32 11.23 1.93
CA CYS A 208 -3.79 10.05 1.27
C CYS A 208 -4.89 9.03 0.95
N THR A 209 -5.85 8.85 1.86
CA THR A 209 -7.02 7.98 1.67
C THR A 209 -7.92 8.50 0.55
N GLU A 210 -8.17 9.80 0.53
CA GLU A 210 -8.96 10.45 -0.54
C GLU A 210 -8.28 10.29 -1.90
N GLY A 211 -6.96 10.52 -1.98
CA GLY A 211 -6.20 10.35 -3.21
C GLY A 211 -6.20 8.90 -3.75
N HIS A 212 -6.36 7.89 -2.88
CA HIS A 212 -6.56 6.51 -3.32
C HIS A 212 -7.97 6.26 -3.84
N TYR A 213 -8.94 7.03 -3.37
CA TYR A 213 -10.35 6.88 -3.74
C TYR A 213 -10.69 7.55 -5.07
N LEU A 214 -10.07 8.67 -5.41
CA LEU A 214 -10.36 9.45 -6.63
C LEU A 214 -9.96 8.70 -7.91
#